data_fe0efa90cb4b9cd64397210509ab6804
#
_entry.id   fe0efa90cb4b9cd64397210509ab6804
#
_cell.length_a   1.000
_cell.length_b   1.000
_cell.length_c   1.000
_cell.angle_alpha   90.00
_cell.angle_beta   90.00
_cell.angle_gamma   90.00
#
_symmetry.space_group_name_H-M   'P 1'
#
loop_
_entity.id
_entity.type
_entity.pdbx_description
1 polymer ?
#
loop_
_entity_poly.entity_id
_entity_poly.type
_entity_poly.pdbx_seq_one_letter_code
_entity_poly.pdbx_strand_id
1 'polypeptide(L)'
;MTPKKTLTALALTASAAAFSATFSAGLANAEEKQLTIAMITHAQPGDTFWDIIRKGANEAARKDNAKLIYLADPTADKEAQLINNVVQQHVDGIALTLAFPDAEAPAVKAAQAAGIPIVGFNAGVGQWKAQGLLGYAGQDETVAGKAVGERLNSEGAKNVVCLDQQQGAVQLEARCSGIKDTFKGKMEVLYVTGYDMPTVKARMQAKLQQDPSIDYVVTLGAPFAPVVLDAVRAAGSKAKVGTFDMSPVAIGLIAKGDIQFAVDQQPYVEGYEAVDMLWLYHTNGDTVGGGQPVLTGPFFVTKDNAEVVAKFAKQGTR
;
A
#
# COMPACT_ATOMS: atom_id res chain seq x y z
N MET A 1 65.59 86.14 -12.04
CA MET A 1 64.23 86.71 -12.20
C MET A 1 63.25 85.57 -12.40
N THR A 2 62.62 85.00 -11.40
CA THR A 2 61.56 84.04 -11.46
C THR A 2 60.82 84.00 -10.13
N PRO A 3 59.53 84.19 -10.11
CA PRO A 3 58.83 84.24 -8.81
C PRO A 3 58.41 82.77 -8.39
N LYS A 4 58.58 82.58 -7.12
CA LYS A 4 58.08 81.36 -6.42
C LYS A 4 56.58 81.38 -6.38
N LYS A 5 55.95 80.22 -6.75
CA LYS A 5 54.56 79.97 -6.50
C LYS A 5 54.43 78.99 -5.30
N THR A 6 53.84 79.50 -4.29
CA THR A 6 53.43 78.70 -3.09
C THR A 6 52.22 77.83 -3.43
N LEU A 7 52.34 76.58 -3.15
CA LEU A 7 51.17 75.64 -3.20
C LEU A 7 50.62 75.50 -1.81
N THR A 8 49.38 75.89 -1.66
CA THR A 8 48.57 75.67 -0.49
C THR A 8 47.96 74.30 -0.56
N ALA A 9 48.28 73.41 0.35
CA ALA A 9 47.69 72.13 0.50
C ALA A 9 46.31 72.22 1.19
N LEU A 10 45.26 71.92 0.47
CA LEU A 10 43.92 71.84 1.03
C LEU A 10 43.69 70.37 1.49
N ALA A 11 43.57 70.18 2.79
CA ALA A 11 43.24 68.96 3.41
C ALA A 11 41.73 68.67 3.19
N LEU A 12 41.40 67.72 2.34
CA LEU A 12 40.05 67.12 2.26
C LEU A 12 39.99 65.99 3.29
N THR A 13 39.37 66.22 4.38
CA THR A 13 38.87 65.18 5.28
C THR A 13 37.59 64.64 4.72
N ALA A 14 37.67 63.50 4.01
CA ALA A 14 36.52 62.78 3.59
C ALA A 14 35.96 62.02 4.78
N SER A 15 34.78 62.40 5.21
CA SER A 15 33.92 61.67 6.14
C SER A 15 33.48 60.33 5.52
N ALA A 16 34.16 59.27 5.87
CA ALA A 16 33.70 57.90 5.66
C ALA A 16 32.86 57.50 6.88
N ALA A 17 31.66 58.05 6.96
CA ALA A 17 30.67 57.66 7.94
C ALA A 17 29.48 57.00 7.27
N ALA A 18 29.20 55.77 7.70
CA ALA A 18 27.91 55.13 7.75
C ALA A 18 27.20 54.77 6.39
N PHE A 19 27.66 53.70 5.77
CA PHE A 19 26.74 52.82 5.03
C PHE A 19 26.91 51.35 5.47
N SER A 20 26.97 51.17 6.80
CA SER A 20 26.74 49.84 7.43
C SER A 20 25.26 49.75 7.81
N ALA A 21 24.37 50.13 6.93
CA ALA A 21 22.95 49.90 7.10
C ALA A 21 22.67 48.47 6.71
N THR A 22 22.66 47.58 7.70
CA THR A 22 21.63 46.54 7.92
C THR A 22 21.03 45.90 6.67
N PHE A 23 21.83 45.05 6.00
CA PHE A 23 21.25 43.92 5.24
C PHE A 23 21.10 42.72 6.19
N SER A 24 20.52 42.97 7.36
CA SER A 24 19.83 41.96 8.15
C SER A 24 18.37 41.92 7.64
N ALA A 25 18.20 41.80 6.33
CA ALA A 25 16.94 41.30 5.82
C ALA A 25 16.83 39.88 6.35
N GLY A 26 15.98 39.72 7.35
CA GLY A 26 15.66 38.44 7.92
C GLY A 26 15.45 37.42 6.79
N LEU A 27 16.25 36.39 6.78
CA LEU A 27 15.78 35.08 6.37
C LEU A 27 14.64 34.81 7.34
N ALA A 28 13.45 35.35 7.03
CA ALA A 28 12.23 34.80 7.53
C ALA A 28 12.32 33.34 6.99
N ASN A 29 12.68 32.43 7.88
CA ASN A 29 12.33 31.04 7.66
C ASN A 29 10.83 31.09 7.42
N ALA A 30 10.41 31.11 6.19
CA ALA A 30 9.05 30.73 5.83
C ALA A 30 8.93 29.33 6.43
N GLU A 31 8.20 29.22 7.52
CA GLU A 31 7.90 27.94 8.14
C GLU A 31 7.33 27.09 7.01
N GLU A 32 8.09 26.07 6.62
CA GLU A 32 7.76 25.26 5.45
C GLU A 32 6.38 24.66 5.74
N LYS A 33 5.37 25.02 4.94
CA LYS A 33 3.98 24.62 5.18
C LYS A 33 3.94 23.09 5.33
N GLN A 34 3.55 22.63 6.50
CA GLN A 34 3.36 21.21 6.75
C GLN A 34 2.30 20.67 5.78
N LEU A 35 2.68 19.71 4.93
CA LEU A 35 1.76 19.07 4.01
C LEU A 35 0.72 18.24 4.76
N THR A 36 -0.52 18.27 4.31
CA THR A 36 -1.59 17.40 4.79
C THR A 36 -1.88 16.35 3.73
N ILE A 37 -1.56 15.10 4.00
CA ILE A 37 -1.77 13.96 3.11
C ILE A 37 -2.92 13.11 3.66
N ALA A 38 -3.92 12.83 2.83
CA ALA A 38 -4.97 11.88 3.15
C ALA A 38 -4.62 10.50 2.60
N MET A 39 -4.67 9.47 3.45
CA MET A 39 -4.60 8.08 3.03
C MET A 39 -5.98 7.45 3.13
N ILE A 40 -6.51 6.99 2.00
CA ILE A 40 -7.86 6.39 1.89
C ILE A 40 -7.72 4.94 1.48
N THR A 41 -8.36 4.05 2.22
CA THR A 41 -8.25 2.60 2.02
C THR A 41 -9.60 1.90 2.08
N HIS A 42 -9.70 0.77 1.40
CA HIS A 42 -10.85 -0.16 1.48
C HIS A 42 -10.77 -1.10 2.70
N ALA A 43 -10.06 -0.69 3.75
CA ALA A 43 -9.85 -1.50 4.95
C ALA A 43 -11.17 -1.87 5.63
N GLN A 44 -11.28 -3.15 5.99
CA GLN A 44 -12.39 -3.63 6.82
C GLN A 44 -12.04 -3.49 8.31
N PRO A 45 -13.02 -3.24 9.18
CA PRO A 45 -12.79 -3.23 10.61
C PRO A 45 -12.20 -4.55 11.12
N GLY A 46 -11.12 -4.45 11.90
CA GLY A 46 -10.45 -5.62 12.48
C GLY A 46 -9.39 -6.29 11.60
N ASP A 47 -9.16 -5.80 10.39
CA ASP A 47 -8.08 -6.28 9.54
C ASP A 47 -6.73 -5.64 9.92
N THR A 48 -5.88 -6.41 10.56
CA THR A 48 -4.57 -5.97 11.06
C THR A 48 -3.53 -5.73 9.96
N PHE A 49 -3.79 -6.17 8.72
CA PHE A 49 -2.95 -5.85 7.57
C PHE A 49 -2.76 -4.33 7.41
N TRP A 50 -3.86 -3.59 7.57
CA TRP A 50 -3.86 -2.14 7.43
C TRP A 50 -3.12 -1.41 8.56
N ASP A 51 -2.92 -2.05 9.72
CA ASP A 51 -2.10 -1.49 10.79
C ASP A 51 -0.62 -1.39 10.37
N ILE A 52 -0.15 -2.36 9.56
CA ILE A 52 1.22 -2.37 9.03
C ILE A 52 1.38 -1.27 7.98
N ILE A 53 0.42 -1.12 7.06
CA ILE A 53 0.39 -0.01 6.08
C ILE A 53 0.42 1.34 6.79
N ARG A 54 -0.49 1.55 7.78
CA ARG A 54 -0.54 2.79 8.54
C ARG A 54 0.77 3.09 9.27
N LYS A 55 1.46 2.06 9.75
CA LYS A 55 2.74 2.23 10.42
C LYS A 55 3.81 2.75 9.45
N GLY A 56 3.88 2.20 8.24
CA GLY A 56 4.77 2.70 7.19
C GLY A 56 4.44 4.14 6.80
N ALA A 57 3.16 4.42 6.54
CA ALA A 57 2.68 5.75 6.20
C ALA A 57 2.97 6.80 7.29
N ASN A 58 2.74 6.46 8.55
CA ASN A 58 3.05 7.36 9.67
C ASN A 58 4.56 7.61 9.81
N GLU A 59 5.40 6.64 9.52
CA GLU A 59 6.86 6.82 9.56
C GLU A 59 7.34 7.75 8.44
N ALA A 60 6.81 7.61 7.22
CA ALA A 60 7.08 8.55 6.14
C ALA A 60 6.60 9.95 6.49
N ALA A 61 5.35 10.10 6.95
CA ALA A 61 4.80 11.38 7.35
C ALA A 61 5.62 12.05 8.46
N ARG A 62 6.09 11.27 9.46
CA ARG A 62 6.96 11.77 10.53
C ARG A 62 8.32 12.25 10.00
N LYS A 63 8.95 11.47 9.10
CA LYS A 63 10.23 11.81 8.46
C LYS A 63 10.11 13.10 7.65
N ASP A 64 9.01 13.25 6.92
CA ASP A 64 8.79 14.33 5.96
C ASP A 64 8.07 15.54 6.57
N ASN A 65 7.88 15.56 7.89
CA ASN A 65 7.12 16.60 8.60
C ASN A 65 5.74 16.86 7.98
N ALA A 66 5.05 15.79 7.53
CA ALA A 66 3.71 15.87 6.98
C ALA A 66 2.66 15.43 8.01
N LYS A 67 1.44 15.96 7.88
CA LYS A 67 0.27 15.51 8.63
C LYS A 67 -0.44 14.43 7.84
N LEU A 68 -0.60 13.23 8.43
CA LEU A 68 -1.34 12.13 7.83
C LEU A 68 -2.78 12.09 8.37
N ILE A 69 -3.76 12.04 7.48
CA ILE A 69 -5.17 11.74 7.77
C ILE A 69 -5.47 10.36 7.21
N TYR A 70 -5.81 9.40 8.07
CA TYR A 70 -6.16 8.05 7.64
C TYR A 70 -7.68 7.84 7.68
N LEU A 71 -8.25 7.40 6.56
CA LEU A 71 -9.67 7.12 6.38
C LEU A 71 -9.84 5.74 5.73
N ALA A 72 -10.90 5.04 6.10
CA ALA A 72 -11.16 3.71 5.57
C ALA A 72 -12.65 3.39 5.50
N ASP A 73 -13.05 2.73 4.41
CA ASP A 73 -14.35 2.07 4.30
C ASP A 73 -14.25 0.94 3.27
N PRO A 74 -14.78 -0.26 3.55
CA PRO A 74 -14.67 -1.42 2.65
C PRO A 74 -15.64 -1.40 1.46
N THR A 75 -16.47 -0.35 1.32
CA THR A 75 -17.48 -0.28 0.27
C THR A 75 -17.16 0.80 -0.75
N ALA A 76 -17.37 0.49 -2.02
CA ALA A 76 -17.04 1.34 -3.16
C ALA A 76 -17.63 2.76 -3.05
N ASP A 77 -18.93 2.85 -2.74
CA ASP A 77 -19.62 4.14 -2.67
C ASP A 77 -19.09 5.04 -1.56
N LYS A 78 -18.76 4.44 -0.41
CA LYS A 78 -18.23 5.21 0.73
C LYS A 78 -16.78 5.57 0.55
N GLU A 79 -15.95 4.69 -0.04
CA GLU A 79 -14.57 5.03 -0.39
C GLU A 79 -14.56 6.25 -1.34
N ALA A 80 -15.40 6.26 -2.37
CA ALA A 80 -15.60 7.42 -3.25
C ALA A 80 -16.08 8.69 -2.49
N GLN A 81 -16.95 8.55 -1.47
CA GLN A 81 -17.36 9.67 -0.62
C GLN A 81 -16.19 10.20 0.23
N LEU A 82 -15.32 9.31 0.75
CA LEU A 82 -14.13 9.72 1.49
C LEU A 82 -13.20 10.57 0.63
N ILE A 83 -13.01 10.22 -0.65
CA ILE A 83 -12.22 11.02 -1.59
C ILE A 83 -12.82 12.42 -1.72
N ASN A 84 -14.13 12.52 -1.97
CA ASN A 84 -14.80 13.81 -2.08
C ASN A 84 -14.70 14.65 -0.80
N ASN A 85 -14.78 14.02 0.36
CA ASN A 85 -14.66 14.71 1.66
C ASN A 85 -13.28 15.34 1.85
N VAL A 86 -12.18 14.64 1.49
CA VAL A 86 -10.82 15.20 1.64
C VAL A 86 -10.52 16.27 0.57
N VAL A 87 -11.15 16.19 -0.61
CA VAL A 87 -11.11 17.26 -1.60
C VAL A 87 -11.66 18.57 -1.02
N GLN A 88 -12.78 18.51 -0.31
CA GLN A 88 -13.37 19.67 0.37
C GLN A 88 -12.52 20.20 1.54
N GLN A 89 -11.66 19.36 2.10
CA GLN A 89 -10.71 19.75 3.16
C GLN A 89 -9.43 20.37 2.60
N HIS A 90 -9.28 20.44 1.26
CA HIS A 90 -8.11 20.97 0.59
C HIS A 90 -6.79 20.33 1.04
N VAL A 91 -6.77 18.99 1.12
CA VAL A 91 -5.54 18.25 1.42
C VAL A 91 -4.51 18.46 0.30
N ASP A 92 -3.23 18.37 0.64
CA ASP A 92 -2.15 18.59 -0.32
C ASP A 92 -1.89 17.35 -1.20
N GLY A 93 -2.31 16.15 -0.80
CA GLY A 93 -2.19 14.93 -1.58
C GLY A 93 -3.07 13.81 -1.07
N ILE A 94 -3.37 12.84 -1.94
CA ILE A 94 -4.16 11.66 -1.60
C ILE A 94 -3.38 10.40 -1.94
N ALA A 95 -3.13 9.54 -0.95
CA ALA A 95 -2.73 8.15 -1.13
C ALA A 95 -4.01 7.30 -1.16
N LEU A 96 -4.26 6.57 -2.26
CA LEU A 96 -5.54 5.92 -2.51
C LEU A 96 -5.37 4.45 -2.89
N THR A 97 -6.13 3.57 -2.28
CA THR A 97 -6.33 2.22 -2.81
C THR A 97 -7.41 2.27 -3.90
N LEU A 98 -7.09 1.79 -5.10
CA LEU A 98 -8.06 1.70 -6.20
C LEU A 98 -8.71 0.31 -6.22
N ALA A 99 -9.41 -0.04 -5.13
CA ALA A 99 -10.06 -1.34 -5.01
C ALA A 99 -11.30 -1.47 -5.90
N PHE A 100 -11.98 -0.35 -6.13
CA PHE A 100 -13.20 -0.24 -6.94
C PHE A 100 -13.07 0.89 -7.97
N PRO A 101 -12.15 0.78 -8.92
CA PRO A 101 -11.72 1.92 -9.75
C PRO A 101 -12.84 2.59 -10.54
N ASP A 102 -13.85 1.83 -10.99
CA ASP A 102 -14.97 2.41 -11.75
C ASP A 102 -15.88 3.28 -10.87
N ALA A 103 -16.12 2.88 -9.63
CA ALA A 103 -16.92 3.65 -8.67
C ALA A 103 -16.16 4.88 -8.15
N GLU A 104 -14.86 4.77 -8.01
CA GLU A 104 -13.98 5.84 -7.51
C GLU A 104 -13.63 6.88 -8.58
N ALA A 105 -13.70 6.52 -9.87
CA ALA A 105 -13.26 7.37 -10.98
C ALA A 105 -13.86 8.79 -10.99
N PRO A 106 -15.15 9.03 -10.69
CA PRO A 106 -15.69 10.38 -10.62
C PRO A 106 -15.04 11.24 -9.51
N ALA A 107 -14.79 10.64 -8.34
CA ALA A 107 -14.16 11.31 -7.20
C ALA A 107 -12.66 11.57 -7.45
N VAL A 108 -11.97 10.63 -8.08
CA VAL A 108 -10.58 10.79 -8.55
C VAL A 108 -10.47 11.98 -9.51
N LYS A 109 -11.37 12.07 -10.49
CA LYS A 109 -11.41 13.21 -11.42
C LYS A 109 -11.70 14.54 -10.71
N ALA A 110 -12.57 14.55 -9.70
CA ALA A 110 -12.83 15.74 -8.92
C ALA A 110 -11.61 16.21 -8.12
N ALA A 111 -10.86 15.29 -7.53
CA ALA A 111 -9.61 15.59 -6.83
C ALA A 111 -8.56 16.17 -7.79
N GLN A 112 -8.41 15.58 -8.97
CA GLN A 112 -7.48 16.07 -10.01
C GLN A 112 -7.88 17.46 -10.52
N ALA A 113 -9.18 17.70 -10.72
CA ALA A 113 -9.69 19.02 -11.11
C ALA A 113 -9.45 20.10 -10.05
N ALA A 114 -9.37 19.71 -8.77
CA ALA A 114 -8.97 20.56 -7.65
C ALA A 114 -7.45 20.74 -7.54
N GLY A 115 -6.65 20.13 -8.44
CA GLY A 115 -5.18 20.20 -8.41
C GLY A 115 -4.54 19.32 -7.34
N ILE A 116 -5.26 18.35 -6.77
CA ILE A 116 -4.73 17.47 -5.73
C ILE A 116 -4.08 16.25 -6.40
N PRO A 117 -2.76 16.02 -6.22
CA PRO A 117 -2.09 14.83 -6.72
C PRO A 117 -2.53 13.58 -5.97
N ILE A 118 -2.63 12.47 -6.72
CA ILE A 118 -3.02 11.17 -6.17
C ILE A 118 -1.96 10.14 -6.48
N VAL A 119 -1.53 9.39 -5.47
CA VAL A 119 -0.68 8.19 -5.61
C VAL A 119 -1.53 6.98 -5.29
N GLY A 120 -1.54 6.01 -6.21
CA GLY A 120 -2.17 4.71 -5.99
C GLY A 120 -1.27 3.79 -5.17
N PHE A 121 -1.87 2.93 -4.37
CA PHE A 121 -1.11 1.89 -3.67
C PHE A 121 -1.97 0.66 -3.36
N ASN A 122 -1.35 -0.47 -3.11
CA ASN A 122 -1.97 -1.74 -2.71
C ASN A 122 -2.93 -2.36 -3.75
N ALA A 123 -3.94 -1.63 -4.21
CA ALA A 123 -4.92 -2.11 -5.17
C ALA A 123 -4.97 -1.24 -6.44
N GLY A 124 -5.39 -1.82 -7.57
CA GLY A 124 -5.62 -1.08 -8.80
C GLY A 124 -4.39 -0.82 -9.66
N VAL A 125 -3.35 -1.66 -9.58
CA VAL A 125 -2.12 -1.55 -10.40
C VAL A 125 -2.41 -1.52 -11.90
N GLY A 126 -3.48 -2.13 -12.37
CA GLY A 126 -3.90 -2.10 -13.79
C GLY A 126 -4.61 -0.81 -14.19
N GLN A 127 -5.12 -0.03 -13.25
CA GLN A 127 -6.00 1.11 -13.49
C GLN A 127 -5.38 2.48 -13.16
N TRP A 128 -4.37 2.55 -12.28
CA TRP A 128 -3.82 3.81 -11.79
C TRP A 128 -3.41 4.76 -12.90
N LYS A 129 -2.76 4.25 -13.94
CA LYS A 129 -2.25 5.03 -15.07
C LYS A 129 -3.38 5.58 -15.94
N ALA A 130 -4.38 4.74 -16.23
CA ALA A 130 -5.55 5.13 -17.02
C ALA A 130 -6.40 6.17 -16.29
N GLN A 131 -6.41 6.15 -14.96
CA GLN A 131 -7.07 7.17 -14.14
C GLN A 131 -6.21 8.40 -13.87
N GLY A 132 -4.99 8.48 -14.42
CA GLY A 132 -4.14 9.65 -14.34
C GLY A 132 -3.52 9.89 -12.96
N LEU A 133 -3.32 8.84 -12.16
CA LEU A 133 -2.61 8.96 -10.89
C LEU A 133 -1.12 9.23 -11.14
N LEU A 134 -0.47 9.89 -10.18
CA LEU A 134 0.93 10.31 -10.26
C LEU A 134 1.90 9.13 -10.28
N GLY A 135 1.61 8.09 -9.51
CA GLY A 135 2.41 6.90 -9.35
C GLY A 135 1.64 5.79 -8.66
N TYR A 136 2.29 4.64 -8.48
CA TYR A 136 1.72 3.50 -7.78
C TYR A 136 2.82 2.74 -7.01
N ALA A 137 2.52 2.36 -5.77
CA ALA A 137 3.35 1.49 -4.94
C ALA A 137 2.55 0.29 -4.45
N GLY A 138 2.96 -0.94 -4.79
CA GLY A 138 2.24 -2.14 -4.38
C GLY A 138 2.62 -3.36 -5.17
N GLN A 139 1.92 -4.46 -4.94
CA GLN A 139 2.12 -5.71 -5.66
C GLN A 139 1.35 -5.69 -7.00
N ASP A 140 1.87 -6.37 -8.02
CA ASP A 140 1.07 -6.79 -9.17
C ASP A 140 0.37 -8.10 -8.84
N GLU A 141 -0.92 -8.02 -8.62
CA GLU A 141 -1.72 -9.12 -8.12
C GLU A 141 -1.91 -10.24 -9.15
N THR A 142 -1.89 -9.90 -10.44
CA THR A 142 -1.90 -10.91 -11.51
C THR A 142 -0.59 -11.69 -11.53
N VAL A 143 0.54 -11.00 -11.38
CA VAL A 143 1.87 -11.64 -11.29
C VAL A 143 1.95 -12.53 -10.05
N ALA A 144 1.47 -12.03 -8.91
CA ALA A 144 1.44 -12.79 -7.67
C ALA A 144 0.55 -14.03 -7.76
N GLY A 145 -0.64 -13.89 -8.35
CA GLY A 145 -1.55 -15.01 -8.61
C GLY A 145 -0.91 -16.06 -9.53
N LYS A 146 -0.26 -15.64 -10.61
CA LYS A 146 0.47 -16.55 -11.52
C LYS A 146 1.57 -17.33 -10.80
N ALA A 147 2.35 -16.66 -9.97
CA ALA A 147 3.39 -17.30 -9.17
C ALA A 147 2.81 -18.34 -8.19
N VAL A 148 1.64 -18.06 -7.59
CA VAL A 148 0.91 -19.04 -6.76
C VAL A 148 0.46 -20.23 -7.60
N GLY A 149 -0.11 -20.03 -8.79
CA GLY A 149 -0.53 -21.12 -9.68
C GLY A 149 0.62 -22.04 -10.09
N GLU A 150 1.80 -21.47 -10.40
CA GLU A 150 3.02 -22.24 -10.68
C GLU A 150 3.49 -23.04 -9.46
N ARG A 151 3.43 -22.41 -8.27
CA ARG A 151 3.76 -23.11 -7.02
C ARG A 151 2.82 -24.26 -6.74
N LEU A 152 1.52 -24.08 -6.88
CA LEU A 152 0.51 -25.15 -6.72
C LEU A 152 0.79 -26.34 -7.65
N ASN A 153 1.19 -26.09 -8.90
CA ASN A 153 1.63 -27.13 -9.82
C ASN A 153 2.85 -27.89 -9.30
N SER A 154 3.85 -27.16 -8.80
CA SER A 154 5.08 -27.76 -8.26
C SER A 154 4.83 -28.60 -7.00
N GLU A 155 3.83 -28.24 -6.21
CA GLU A 155 3.40 -28.97 -5.01
C GLU A 155 2.45 -30.12 -5.32
N GLY A 156 2.07 -30.30 -6.60
CA GLY A 156 1.26 -31.41 -7.09
C GLY A 156 -0.24 -31.26 -6.84
N ALA A 157 -0.73 -30.04 -6.54
CA ALA A 157 -2.15 -29.76 -6.38
C ALA A 157 -2.95 -30.15 -7.64
N LYS A 158 -4.20 -30.56 -7.45
CA LYS A 158 -5.11 -31.00 -8.54
C LYS A 158 -6.43 -30.26 -8.53
N ASN A 159 -6.99 -29.96 -7.38
CA ASN A 159 -8.29 -29.31 -7.23
C ASN A 159 -8.22 -28.24 -6.12
N VAL A 160 -8.23 -26.97 -6.53
CA VAL A 160 -7.94 -25.82 -5.70
C VAL A 160 -9.19 -24.96 -5.51
N VAL A 161 -9.41 -24.47 -4.31
CA VAL A 161 -10.35 -23.38 -4.01
C VAL A 161 -9.57 -22.10 -3.73
N CYS A 162 -9.87 -21.02 -4.49
CA CYS A 162 -9.48 -19.66 -4.16
C CYS A 162 -10.61 -19.03 -3.33
N LEU A 163 -10.35 -18.67 -2.08
CA LEU A 163 -11.34 -18.08 -1.17
C LEU A 163 -11.24 -16.55 -1.25
N ASP A 164 -12.26 -15.93 -1.83
CA ASP A 164 -12.36 -14.47 -1.98
C ASP A 164 -13.36 -13.88 -0.98
N GLN A 165 -12.89 -12.94 -0.16
CA GLN A 165 -13.65 -12.32 0.92
C GLN A 165 -14.31 -10.99 0.54
N GLN A 166 -14.05 -10.44 -0.65
CA GLN A 166 -14.55 -9.14 -1.06
C GLN A 166 -14.79 -9.11 -2.58
N GLN A 167 -15.89 -9.75 -2.99
CA GLN A 167 -16.25 -9.85 -4.40
C GLN A 167 -16.27 -8.48 -5.08
N GLY A 168 -15.65 -8.40 -6.26
CA GLY A 168 -15.56 -7.17 -7.06
C GLY A 168 -14.38 -6.26 -6.70
N ALA A 169 -13.62 -6.58 -5.65
CA ALA A 169 -12.36 -5.91 -5.36
C ALA A 169 -11.30 -6.37 -6.36
N VAL A 170 -10.83 -5.46 -7.22
CA VAL A 170 -10.02 -5.81 -8.40
C VAL A 170 -8.74 -6.55 -8.07
N GLN A 171 -8.11 -6.28 -6.93
CA GLN A 171 -6.89 -6.93 -6.48
C GLN A 171 -7.13 -8.40 -6.11
N LEU A 172 -8.27 -8.74 -5.50
CA LEU A 172 -8.59 -10.11 -5.10
C LEU A 172 -9.00 -10.95 -6.31
N GLU A 173 -9.81 -10.39 -7.19
CA GLU A 173 -10.17 -11.01 -8.46
C GLU A 173 -8.91 -11.29 -9.31
N ALA A 174 -7.95 -10.36 -9.34
CA ALA A 174 -6.68 -10.52 -10.05
C ALA A 174 -5.81 -11.65 -9.46
N ARG A 175 -5.78 -11.83 -8.13
CA ARG A 175 -5.10 -12.96 -7.47
C ARG A 175 -5.68 -14.29 -7.93
N CYS A 176 -7.00 -14.49 -7.83
CA CYS A 176 -7.64 -15.71 -8.26
C CYS A 176 -7.50 -15.95 -9.78
N SER A 177 -7.67 -14.92 -10.59
CA SER A 177 -7.49 -15.00 -12.06
C SER A 177 -6.07 -15.40 -12.42
N GLY A 178 -5.06 -14.77 -11.80
CA GLY A 178 -3.66 -15.11 -12.01
C GLY A 178 -3.34 -16.56 -11.64
N ILE A 179 -3.90 -17.08 -10.53
CA ILE A 179 -3.77 -18.50 -10.18
C ILE A 179 -4.34 -19.36 -11.32
N LYS A 180 -5.54 -19.04 -11.79
CA LYS A 180 -6.22 -19.79 -12.85
C LYS A 180 -5.45 -19.79 -14.17
N ASP A 181 -4.74 -18.72 -14.49
CA ASP A 181 -3.95 -18.57 -15.72
C ASP A 181 -2.81 -19.59 -15.82
N THR A 182 -2.20 -19.95 -14.70
CA THR A 182 -0.99 -20.82 -14.69
C THR A 182 -1.21 -22.17 -14.05
N PHE A 183 -2.22 -22.30 -13.18
CA PHE A 183 -2.54 -23.58 -12.55
C PHE A 183 -3.12 -24.58 -13.56
N LYS A 184 -2.58 -25.80 -13.59
CA LYS A 184 -2.94 -26.84 -14.56
C LYS A 184 -4.08 -27.74 -14.10
N GLY A 185 -4.49 -27.65 -12.83
CA GLY A 185 -5.57 -28.44 -12.26
C GLY A 185 -6.93 -27.75 -12.35
N LYS A 186 -7.91 -28.32 -11.65
CA LYS A 186 -9.23 -27.70 -11.47
C LYS A 186 -9.15 -26.63 -10.41
N MET A 187 -9.74 -25.45 -10.67
CA MET A 187 -9.84 -24.37 -9.72
C MET A 187 -11.23 -23.73 -9.75
N GLU A 188 -11.73 -23.36 -8.58
CA GLU A 188 -12.93 -22.55 -8.44
C GLU A 188 -12.72 -21.42 -7.43
N VAL A 189 -13.49 -20.35 -7.55
CA VAL A 189 -13.53 -19.25 -6.59
C VAL A 189 -14.70 -19.46 -5.64
N LEU A 190 -14.44 -19.43 -4.35
CA LEU A 190 -15.47 -19.44 -3.30
C LEU A 190 -15.57 -18.04 -2.70
N TYR A 191 -16.62 -17.31 -3.05
CA TYR A 191 -16.89 -16.02 -2.47
C TYR A 191 -17.49 -16.17 -1.07
N VAL A 192 -16.94 -15.42 -0.13
CA VAL A 192 -17.45 -15.25 1.24
C VAL A 192 -17.68 -13.77 1.53
N THR A 193 -18.36 -13.44 2.62
CA THR A 193 -18.70 -12.05 2.91
C THR A 193 -17.87 -11.54 4.07
N GLY A 194 -16.91 -10.67 3.76
CA GLY A 194 -16.13 -9.94 4.75
C GLY A 194 -15.49 -10.83 5.83
N TYR A 195 -15.45 -10.31 7.06
CA TYR A 195 -14.77 -10.90 8.22
C TYR A 195 -15.73 -11.65 9.17
N ASP A 196 -16.88 -12.13 8.68
CA ASP A 196 -17.71 -13.07 9.45
C ASP A 196 -17.05 -14.47 9.47
N MET A 197 -16.03 -14.60 10.31
CA MET A 197 -15.20 -15.82 10.40
C MET A 197 -15.98 -17.09 10.72
N PRO A 198 -17.03 -17.10 11.58
CA PRO A 198 -17.91 -18.26 11.74
C PRO A 198 -18.57 -18.70 10.43
N THR A 199 -19.12 -17.78 9.65
CA THR A 199 -19.74 -18.07 8.34
C THR A 199 -18.70 -18.53 7.32
N VAL A 200 -17.51 -17.91 7.29
CA VAL A 200 -16.39 -18.34 6.44
C VAL A 200 -16.03 -19.80 6.73
N LYS A 201 -15.83 -20.14 8.01
CA LYS A 201 -15.53 -21.51 8.44
C LYS A 201 -16.61 -22.49 8.01
N ALA A 202 -17.87 -22.18 8.28
CA ALA A 202 -19.01 -23.05 7.96
C ALA A 202 -19.11 -23.29 6.44
N ARG A 203 -18.99 -22.26 5.63
CA ARG A 203 -19.02 -22.36 4.16
C ARG A 203 -17.87 -23.18 3.61
N MET A 204 -16.65 -22.95 4.11
CA MET A 204 -15.48 -23.72 3.68
C MET A 204 -15.58 -25.18 4.10
N GLN A 205 -16.01 -25.45 5.34
CA GLN A 205 -16.24 -26.82 5.80
C GLN A 205 -17.28 -27.57 4.95
N ALA A 206 -18.43 -26.93 4.68
CA ALA A 206 -19.47 -27.51 3.83
C ALA A 206 -18.93 -27.78 2.39
N LYS A 207 -18.14 -26.87 1.83
CA LYS A 207 -17.53 -27.03 0.52
C LYS A 207 -16.60 -28.23 0.46
N LEU A 208 -15.73 -28.42 1.47
CA LEU A 208 -14.80 -29.54 1.57
C LEU A 208 -15.52 -30.88 1.78
N GLN A 209 -16.65 -30.89 2.48
CA GLN A 209 -17.49 -32.08 2.67
C GLN A 209 -18.25 -32.45 1.37
N GLN A 210 -18.69 -31.44 0.61
CA GLN A 210 -19.38 -31.62 -0.66
C GLN A 210 -18.45 -32.11 -1.79
N ASP A 211 -17.19 -31.62 -1.81
CA ASP A 211 -16.18 -32.03 -2.79
C ASP A 211 -14.89 -32.49 -2.09
N PRO A 212 -14.81 -33.79 -1.68
CA PRO A 212 -13.60 -34.30 -1.02
C PRO A 212 -12.37 -34.38 -1.93
N SER A 213 -12.48 -34.09 -3.21
CA SER A 213 -11.35 -34.03 -4.14
C SER A 213 -10.54 -32.74 -4.04
N ILE A 214 -11.06 -31.73 -3.33
CA ILE A 214 -10.31 -30.50 -3.06
C ILE A 214 -9.09 -30.84 -2.21
N ASP A 215 -7.91 -30.58 -2.76
CA ASP A 215 -6.63 -30.90 -2.14
C ASP A 215 -5.82 -29.63 -1.74
N TYR A 216 -6.33 -28.45 -2.12
CA TYR A 216 -5.70 -27.20 -1.74
C TYR A 216 -6.72 -26.05 -1.59
N VAL A 217 -6.49 -25.16 -0.62
CA VAL A 217 -7.23 -23.91 -0.46
C VAL A 217 -6.23 -22.76 -0.38
N VAL A 218 -6.45 -21.72 -1.19
CA VAL A 218 -5.69 -20.47 -1.14
C VAL A 218 -6.60 -19.38 -0.61
N THR A 219 -6.24 -18.77 0.51
CA THR A 219 -6.93 -17.59 1.05
C THR A 219 -6.27 -16.31 0.59
N LEU A 220 -7.05 -15.25 0.37
CA LEU A 220 -6.56 -13.99 -0.17
C LEU A 220 -6.23 -12.95 0.92
N GLY A 221 -6.17 -13.40 2.17
CA GLY A 221 -5.78 -12.58 3.31
C GLY A 221 -5.39 -13.43 4.52
N ALA A 222 -4.38 -13.01 5.25
CA ALA A 222 -3.81 -13.75 6.37
C ALA A 222 -4.80 -14.15 7.48
N PRO A 223 -5.82 -13.32 7.85
CA PRO A 223 -6.80 -13.68 8.89
C PRO A 223 -7.66 -14.90 8.54
N PHE A 224 -7.83 -15.20 7.25
CA PHE A 224 -8.67 -16.32 6.78
C PHE A 224 -7.95 -17.66 6.87
N ALA A 225 -6.62 -17.67 6.78
CA ALA A 225 -5.85 -18.91 6.72
C ALA A 225 -6.02 -19.82 7.97
N PRO A 226 -5.95 -19.34 9.22
CA PRO A 226 -6.23 -20.17 10.39
C PRO A 226 -7.69 -20.66 10.44
N VAL A 227 -8.64 -19.85 9.98
CA VAL A 227 -10.07 -20.21 9.94
C VAL A 227 -10.32 -21.34 8.94
N VAL A 228 -9.69 -21.24 7.77
CA VAL A 228 -9.75 -22.27 6.72
C VAL A 228 -9.06 -23.56 7.18
N LEU A 229 -7.91 -23.45 7.86
CA LEU A 229 -7.22 -24.60 8.44
C LEU A 229 -8.11 -25.35 9.44
N ASP A 230 -8.86 -24.61 10.28
CA ASP A 230 -9.84 -25.19 11.18
C ASP A 230 -11.02 -25.83 10.45
N ALA A 231 -11.48 -25.25 9.34
CA ALA A 231 -12.53 -25.83 8.49
C ALA A 231 -12.06 -27.14 7.83
N VAL A 232 -10.80 -27.18 7.35
CA VAL A 232 -10.16 -28.39 6.80
C VAL A 232 -10.16 -29.51 7.84
N ARG A 233 -9.72 -29.22 9.07
CA ARG A 233 -9.69 -30.18 10.18
C ARG A 233 -11.11 -30.65 10.54
N ALA A 234 -12.07 -29.75 10.64
CA ALA A 234 -13.46 -30.06 10.98
C ALA A 234 -14.19 -30.85 9.88
N ALA A 235 -13.80 -30.68 8.63
CA ALA A 235 -14.32 -31.48 7.49
C ALA A 235 -13.67 -32.88 7.38
N GLY A 236 -12.62 -33.18 8.15
CA GLY A 236 -11.80 -34.37 7.97
C GLY A 236 -11.03 -34.38 6.64
N SER A 237 -10.85 -33.21 6.03
CA SER A 237 -10.15 -33.05 4.74
C SER A 237 -8.63 -33.09 4.94
N LYS A 238 -7.93 -33.45 3.85
CA LYS A 238 -6.45 -33.39 3.77
C LYS A 238 -5.95 -32.22 2.93
N ALA A 239 -6.84 -31.28 2.57
CA ALA A 239 -6.49 -30.13 1.79
C ALA A 239 -5.40 -29.31 2.48
N LYS A 240 -4.37 -28.93 1.73
CA LYS A 240 -3.33 -28.00 2.15
C LYS A 240 -3.87 -26.56 2.13
N VAL A 241 -3.24 -25.67 2.87
CA VAL A 241 -3.62 -24.25 2.93
C VAL A 241 -2.42 -23.38 2.57
N GLY A 242 -2.62 -22.44 1.65
CA GLY A 242 -1.73 -21.31 1.38
C GLY A 242 -2.50 -20.01 1.57
N THR A 243 -1.81 -18.89 1.72
CA THR A 243 -2.46 -17.59 1.90
C THR A 243 -1.73 -16.49 1.17
N PHE A 244 -2.44 -15.41 0.89
CA PHE A 244 -1.84 -14.09 0.69
C PHE A 244 -1.78 -13.39 2.04
N ASP A 245 -0.84 -12.46 2.13
CA ASP A 245 -0.54 -11.64 3.29
C ASP A 245 -0.07 -12.41 4.54
N MET A 246 0.51 -11.68 5.46
CA MET A 246 1.09 -12.22 6.67
C MET A 246 0.43 -11.67 7.92
N SER A 247 0.45 -12.49 8.95
CA SER A 247 0.18 -12.10 10.32
C SER A 247 1.06 -12.93 11.26
N PRO A 248 1.29 -12.51 12.49
CA PRO A 248 2.04 -13.32 13.45
C PRO A 248 1.48 -14.75 13.62
N VAL A 249 0.15 -14.91 13.51
CA VAL A 249 -0.54 -16.19 13.57
C VAL A 249 -0.22 -17.05 12.36
N ALA A 250 -0.39 -16.49 11.13
CA ALA A 250 -0.11 -17.20 9.88
C ALA A 250 1.36 -17.63 9.81
N ILE A 251 2.30 -16.75 10.17
CA ILE A 251 3.75 -17.07 10.20
C ILE A 251 4.03 -18.23 11.19
N GLY A 252 3.41 -18.21 12.37
CA GLY A 252 3.55 -19.30 13.34
C GLY A 252 3.04 -20.64 12.82
N LEU A 253 1.98 -20.64 12.01
CA LEU A 253 1.43 -21.84 11.37
C LEU A 253 2.31 -22.31 10.19
N ILE A 254 2.91 -21.39 9.44
CA ILE A 254 3.86 -21.70 8.39
C ILE A 254 5.14 -22.34 8.98
N ALA A 255 5.67 -21.78 10.04
CA ALA A 255 6.85 -22.34 10.72
C ALA A 255 6.63 -23.78 11.21
N LYS A 256 5.40 -24.12 11.62
CA LYS A 256 4.99 -25.49 12.00
C LYS A 256 4.74 -26.39 10.80
N GLY A 257 4.51 -25.83 9.60
CA GLY A 257 4.14 -26.57 8.40
C GLY A 257 2.62 -26.83 8.28
N ASP A 258 1.81 -26.23 9.13
CA ASP A 258 0.34 -26.32 9.06
C ASP A 258 -0.23 -25.54 7.86
N ILE A 259 0.40 -24.41 7.51
CA ILE A 259 0.17 -23.63 6.30
C ILE A 259 1.43 -23.71 5.44
N GLN A 260 1.28 -23.86 4.12
CA GLN A 260 2.38 -24.17 3.24
C GLN A 260 3.20 -22.92 2.85
N PHE A 261 2.50 -21.79 2.63
CA PHE A 261 3.12 -20.52 2.29
C PHE A 261 2.22 -19.34 2.60
N ALA A 262 2.82 -18.15 2.67
CA ALA A 262 2.15 -16.88 2.49
C ALA A 262 2.83 -16.10 1.34
N VAL A 263 2.04 -15.33 0.59
CA VAL A 263 2.55 -14.35 -0.36
C VAL A 263 2.59 -13.00 0.34
N ASP A 264 3.78 -12.46 0.51
CA ASP A 264 4.00 -11.17 1.16
C ASP A 264 4.17 -10.06 0.11
N GLN A 265 3.40 -9.01 0.25
CA GLN A 265 3.45 -7.83 -0.58
C GLN A 265 4.17 -6.64 0.07
N GLN A 266 4.70 -6.81 1.27
CA GLN A 266 5.44 -5.80 2.04
C GLN A 266 4.61 -4.54 2.37
N PRO A 267 3.50 -4.67 3.10
CA PRO A 267 2.53 -3.59 3.32
C PRO A 267 3.12 -2.33 3.99
N TYR A 268 4.14 -2.49 4.83
CA TYR A 268 4.85 -1.34 5.41
C TYR A 268 5.46 -0.43 4.32
N VAL A 269 6.09 -1.04 3.31
CA VAL A 269 6.70 -0.32 2.19
C VAL A 269 5.62 0.37 1.35
N GLU A 270 4.50 -0.30 1.11
CA GLU A 270 3.38 0.30 0.35
C GLU A 270 2.87 1.60 1.00
N GLY A 271 2.63 1.56 2.31
CA GLY A 271 2.18 2.73 3.06
C GLY A 271 3.23 3.84 3.11
N TYR A 272 4.51 3.46 3.29
CA TYR A 272 5.63 4.40 3.33
C TYR A 272 5.81 5.12 1.99
N GLU A 273 5.93 4.35 0.89
CA GLU A 273 6.16 4.88 -0.45
C GLU A 273 5.01 5.77 -0.92
N ALA A 274 3.76 5.41 -0.62
CA ALA A 274 2.61 6.19 -1.04
C ALA A 274 2.63 7.62 -0.47
N VAL A 275 3.11 7.79 0.76
CA VAL A 275 3.25 9.11 1.41
C VAL A 275 4.50 9.82 0.91
N ASP A 276 5.64 9.12 0.83
CA ASP A 276 6.93 9.68 0.42
C ASP A 276 6.88 10.19 -1.05
N MET A 277 6.22 9.46 -1.95
CA MET A 277 6.00 9.90 -3.34
C MET A 277 5.22 11.22 -3.42
N LEU A 278 4.20 11.43 -2.59
CA LEU A 278 3.44 12.67 -2.55
C LEU A 278 4.30 13.82 -2.01
N TRP A 279 5.10 13.56 -0.99
CA TRP A 279 6.02 14.54 -0.43
C TRP A 279 7.09 14.96 -1.45
N LEU A 280 7.73 14.01 -2.14
CA LEU A 280 8.71 14.27 -3.19
C LEU A 280 8.12 15.11 -4.33
N TYR A 281 6.89 14.81 -4.71
CA TYR A 281 6.21 15.59 -5.74
C TYR A 281 5.99 17.03 -5.33
N HIS A 282 5.53 17.28 -4.09
CA HIS A 282 5.29 18.63 -3.60
C HIS A 282 6.56 19.44 -3.38
N THR A 283 7.61 18.82 -2.88
CA THR A 283 8.85 19.53 -2.52
C THR A 283 9.77 19.75 -3.71
N ASN A 284 9.85 18.80 -4.62
CA ASN A 284 10.85 18.78 -5.69
C ASN A 284 10.24 18.68 -7.10
N GLY A 285 8.94 18.39 -7.23
CA GLY A 285 8.32 18.03 -8.51
C GLY A 285 8.71 16.63 -9.02
N ASP A 286 9.35 15.82 -8.18
CA ASP A 286 9.85 14.50 -8.56
C ASP A 286 8.73 13.47 -8.62
N THR A 287 8.85 12.52 -9.57
CA THR A 287 7.97 11.36 -9.69
C THR A 287 8.79 10.07 -9.60
N VAL A 288 8.29 9.10 -8.85
CA VAL A 288 8.96 7.82 -8.64
C VAL A 288 8.43 6.76 -9.61
N GLY A 289 9.27 5.80 -9.98
CA GLY A 289 8.90 4.67 -10.83
C GLY A 289 9.09 4.88 -12.33
N GLY A 290 9.41 6.10 -12.82
CA GLY A 290 9.63 6.36 -14.25
C GLY A 290 8.41 6.01 -15.12
N GLY A 291 7.20 6.21 -14.60
CA GLY A 291 5.94 5.85 -15.24
C GLY A 291 5.60 4.35 -15.18
N GLN A 292 6.30 3.59 -14.34
CA GLN A 292 5.99 2.19 -13.99
C GLN A 292 5.62 2.11 -12.51
N PRO A 293 4.88 1.07 -12.07
CA PRO A 293 4.61 0.87 -10.66
C PRO A 293 5.91 0.52 -9.90
N VAL A 294 6.01 0.98 -8.66
CA VAL A 294 7.03 0.50 -7.71
C VAL A 294 6.50 -0.79 -7.09
N LEU A 295 7.05 -1.92 -7.54
CA LEU A 295 6.56 -3.23 -7.10
C LEU A 295 7.16 -3.62 -5.74
N THR A 296 6.30 -4.06 -4.82
CA THR A 296 6.65 -4.47 -3.47
C THR A 296 6.59 -5.99 -3.26
N GLY A 297 6.09 -6.75 -4.23
CA GLY A 297 5.93 -8.22 -4.19
C GLY A 297 5.75 -8.81 -5.59
N PRO A 298 5.54 -10.14 -5.69
CA PRO A 298 5.33 -11.11 -4.61
C PRO A 298 6.63 -11.65 -3.98
N PHE A 299 6.59 -11.88 -2.66
CA PHE A 299 7.64 -12.63 -1.95
C PHE A 299 7.01 -13.81 -1.20
N PHE A 300 7.51 -15.04 -1.40
CA PHE A 300 6.99 -16.21 -0.71
C PHE A 300 7.62 -16.40 0.66
N VAL A 301 6.78 -16.41 1.69
CA VAL A 301 7.15 -16.85 3.04
C VAL A 301 6.76 -18.32 3.17
N THR A 302 7.75 -19.15 3.47
CA THR A 302 7.62 -20.59 3.64
C THR A 302 8.26 -21.01 4.95
N LYS A 303 8.20 -22.29 5.29
CA LYS A 303 8.86 -22.82 6.46
C LYS A 303 10.36 -22.47 6.53
N ASP A 304 11.02 -22.37 5.36
CA ASP A 304 12.47 -22.17 5.28
C ASP A 304 12.91 -20.76 5.69
N ASN A 305 12.02 -19.75 5.57
CA ASN A 305 12.33 -18.35 5.87
C ASN A 305 11.39 -17.71 6.91
N ALA A 306 10.40 -18.45 7.41
CA ALA A 306 9.40 -17.94 8.35
C ALA A 306 10.02 -17.36 9.64
N GLU A 307 11.09 -17.93 10.16
CA GLU A 307 11.76 -17.43 11.37
C GLU A 307 12.36 -16.03 11.19
N VAL A 308 12.98 -15.78 10.03
CA VAL A 308 13.56 -14.47 9.72
C VAL A 308 12.46 -13.42 9.61
N VAL A 309 11.37 -13.76 8.93
CA VAL A 309 10.22 -12.87 8.73
C VAL A 309 9.48 -12.61 10.04
N ALA A 310 9.33 -13.63 10.91
CA ALA A 310 8.66 -13.51 12.20
C ALA A 310 9.25 -12.42 13.10
N LYS A 311 10.56 -12.16 13.00
CA LYS A 311 11.22 -11.09 13.75
C LYS A 311 10.62 -9.72 13.42
N PHE A 312 10.43 -9.43 12.13
CA PHE A 312 9.89 -8.15 11.65
C PHE A 312 8.38 -8.07 11.83
N ALA A 313 7.67 -9.19 11.63
CA ALA A 313 6.22 -9.25 11.87
C ALA A 313 5.85 -8.94 13.34
N LYS A 314 6.65 -9.40 14.31
CA LYS A 314 6.47 -9.03 15.74
C LYS A 314 6.66 -7.53 15.99
N GLN A 315 7.42 -6.85 15.15
CA GLN A 315 7.62 -5.40 15.22
C GLN A 315 6.51 -4.64 14.48
N GLY A 316 5.62 -5.33 13.78
CA GLY A 316 4.59 -4.73 12.93
C GLY A 316 5.18 -3.95 11.75
N THR A 317 6.29 -4.44 11.18
CA THR A 317 6.94 -3.84 10.00
C THR A 317 6.96 -4.80 8.80
N ARG A 318 6.31 -5.96 8.99
CA ARG A 318 6.15 -6.94 7.93
C ARG A 318 4.90 -7.78 8.13
#